data_0d96f1b81ad108bcc2fac9a8bbf6e6bc
#
_entry.id   0d96f1b81ad108bcc2fac9a8bbf6e6bc
#
_cell.length_a   1.000
_cell.length_b   1.000
_cell.length_c   1.000
_cell.angle_alpha   90.00
_cell.angle_beta   90.00
_cell.angle_gamma   90.00
#
_symmetry.space_group_name_H-M   'P 1'
#
loop_
_entity.id
_entity.type
_entity.pdbx_description
1 polymer ?
#
loop_
_entity_poly.entity_id
_entity_poly.type
_entity_poly.pdbx_seq_one_letter_code
_entity_poly.pdbx_strand_id
1 'polypeptide(L)'
;GMFSDYLISQNGSTVLTEVPEMFGAEQILMARAENEEVFEDIVHLINDFKRYFLGYGEPVYDNPSPGNKDGGITTLEDKSLGCTQKAGTAKVVDVLKYGDKIKKQGLSLLEGPGNDLVAASNLASADCQLVLFTTGRGTPFGSYVPTMKVATNNEIFNKKQHWMDFNAGRLLTEDKHKVLDDFIDKIIAVASGEETRNEENDFREIAIFKNGVTL
;
A
#
# COMPACT_ATOMS: atom_id res chain seq x y z
N GLY A 1 8.01 4.72 2.75
CA GLY A 1 9.24 4.41 2.00
C GLY A 1 10.39 4.03 2.90
N MET A 2 10.79 4.88 3.86
CA MET A 2 11.94 4.61 4.76
C MET A 2 11.88 3.24 5.45
N PHE A 3 10.70 2.83 5.93
CA PHE A 3 10.52 1.50 6.54
C PHE A 3 10.67 0.37 5.49
N SER A 4 10.18 0.56 4.28
CA SER A 4 10.34 -0.43 3.20
C SER A 4 11.84 -0.66 2.91
N ASP A 5 12.60 0.42 2.77
CA ASP A 5 14.04 0.35 2.55
C ASP A 5 14.76 -0.33 3.74
N TYR A 6 14.38 0.03 4.97
CA TYR A 6 14.91 -0.60 6.17
C TYR A 6 14.65 -2.11 6.18
N LEU A 7 13.40 -2.54 5.98
CA LEU A 7 13.02 -3.95 6.01
C LEU A 7 13.77 -4.77 4.96
N ILE A 8 13.90 -4.24 3.74
CA ILE A 8 14.67 -4.88 2.67
C ILE A 8 16.15 -4.98 3.03
N SER A 9 16.73 -3.95 3.66
CA SER A 9 18.11 -3.98 4.15
C SER A 9 18.36 -5.05 5.24
N GLN A 10 17.30 -5.44 5.95
CA GLN A 10 17.31 -6.52 6.94
C GLN A 10 16.91 -7.88 6.34
N ASN A 11 17.00 -8.02 5.02
CA ASN A 11 16.61 -9.22 4.28
C ASN A 11 15.11 -9.57 4.37
N GLY A 12 14.24 -8.60 4.62
CA GLY A 12 12.80 -8.74 4.53
C GLY A 12 12.26 -8.52 3.11
N SER A 13 10.96 -8.68 2.95
CA SER A 13 10.26 -8.42 1.69
C SER A 13 9.13 -7.42 1.90
N THR A 14 8.88 -6.60 0.88
CA THR A 14 7.76 -5.67 0.84
C THR A 14 6.97 -5.85 -0.45
N VAL A 15 5.67 -5.63 -0.37
CA VAL A 15 4.77 -5.70 -1.53
C VAL A 15 3.99 -4.40 -1.63
N LEU A 16 3.97 -3.82 -2.83
CA LEU A 16 3.10 -2.70 -3.18
C LEU A 16 1.99 -3.20 -4.09
N THR A 17 0.75 -2.84 -3.80
CA THR A 17 -0.43 -3.17 -4.62
C THR A 17 -1.23 -1.90 -4.94
N GLU A 18 -2.47 -2.02 -5.36
CA GLU A 18 -3.34 -0.93 -5.81
C GLU A 18 -2.82 -0.30 -7.12
N VAL A 19 -2.76 -1.12 -8.16
CA VAL A 19 -2.20 -0.72 -9.48
C VAL A 19 -2.80 0.58 -10.03
N PRO A 20 -4.11 0.87 -9.91
CA PRO A 20 -4.68 2.16 -10.33
C PRO A 20 -4.06 3.37 -9.64
N GLU A 21 -3.52 3.20 -8.43
CA GLU A 21 -2.83 4.26 -7.71
C GLU A 21 -1.37 4.48 -8.15
N MET A 22 -0.86 3.66 -9.06
CA MET A 22 0.48 3.82 -9.66
C MET A 22 0.44 4.61 -10.97
N PHE A 23 -0.74 4.80 -11.57
CA PHE A 23 -0.88 5.48 -12.87
C PHE A 23 -0.40 6.94 -12.79
N GLY A 24 0.48 7.31 -13.73
CA GLY A 24 1.10 8.64 -13.77
C GLY A 24 2.45 8.74 -13.06
N ALA A 25 2.82 7.79 -12.21
CA ALA A 25 4.13 7.70 -11.55
C ALA A 25 4.82 6.35 -11.78
N GLU A 26 4.30 5.53 -12.68
CA GLU A 26 4.83 4.19 -13.00
C GLU A 26 6.29 4.20 -13.44
N GLN A 27 6.76 5.28 -14.06
CA GLN A 27 8.15 5.42 -14.50
C GLN A 27 9.15 5.30 -13.34
N ILE A 28 8.77 5.71 -12.12
CA ILE A 28 9.60 5.58 -10.93
C ILE A 28 9.84 4.11 -10.59
N LEU A 29 8.84 3.25 -10.76
CA LEU A 29 8.92 1.82 -10.53
C LEU A 29 9.68 1.13 -11.66
N MET A 30 9.40 1.49 -12.92
CA MET A 30 10.10 0.99 -14.10
C MET A 30 11.61 1.25 -14.06
N ALA A 31 12.01 2.47 -13.64
CA ALA A 31 13.42 2.84 -13.51
C ALA A 31 14.17 2.04 -12.42
N ARG A 32 13.44 1.34 -11.56
CA ARG A 32 13.96 0.53 -10.45
C ARG A 32 13.82 -0.97 -10.69
N ALA A 33 13.40 -1.39 -11.87
CA ALA A 33 13.35 -2.81 -12.24
C ALA A 33 14.73 -3.44 -12.10
N GLU A 34 14.80 -4.63 -11.51
CA GLU A 34 16.06 -5.35 -11.31
C GLU A 34 16.74 -5.74 -12.62
N ASN A 35 15.93 -6.04 -13.63
CA ASN A 35 16.37 -6.46 -14.97
C ASN A 35 15.28 -6.14 -16.01
N GLU A 36 15.55 -6.46 -17.28
CA GLU A 36 14.67 -6.20 -18.42
C GLU A 36 13.34 -6.96 -18.31
N GLU A 37 13.35 -8.21 -17.85
CA GLU A 37 12.14 -9.02 -17.65
C GLU A 37 11.20 -8.35 -16.66
N VAL A 38 11.70 -7.93 -15.49
CA VAL A 38 10.90 -7.22 -14.47
C VAL A 38 10.40 -5.87 -15.00
N PHE A 39 11.21 -5.17 -15.82
CA PHE A 39 10.77 -3.93 -16.46
C PHE A 39 9.56 -4.17 -17.37
N GLU A 40 9.63 -5.17 -18.24
CA GLU A 40 8.52 -5.53 -19.14
C GLU A 40 7.28 -5.97 -18.34
N ASP A 41 7.47 -6.73 -17.28
CA ASP A 41 6.37 -7.15 -16.39
C ASP A 41 5.67 -5.94 -15.72
N ILE A 42 6.43 -4.91 -15.31
CA ILE A 42 5.85 -3.66 -14.79
C ILE A 42 5.05 -2.95 -15.89
N VAL A 43 5.58 -2.86 -17.11
CA VAL A 43 4.88 -2.26 -18.26
C VAL A 43 3.56 -3.01 -18.52
N HIS A 44 3.60 -4.34 -18.51
CA HIS A 44 2.40 -5.17 -18.66
C HIS A 44 1.41 -4.96 -17.54
N LEU A 45 1.84 -5.01 -16.26
CA LEU A 45 1.00 -4.80 -15.10
C LEU A 45 0.18 -3.50 -15.23
N ILE A 46 0.84 -2.40 -15.55
CA ILE A 46 0.20 -1.07 -15.67
C ILE A 46 -0.73 -1.02 -16.89
N ASN A 47 -0.26 -1.45 -18.07
CA ASN A 47 -1.03 -1.33 -19.30
C ASN A 47 -2.22 -2.27 -19.34
N ASP A 48 -2.09 -3.48 -18.81
CA ASP A 48 -3.20 -4.45 -18.77
C ASP A 48 -4.29 -3.97 -17.83
N PHE A 49 -3.93 -3.35 -16.70
CA PHE A 49 -4.91 -2.75 -15.80
C PHE A 49 -5.60 -1.53 -16.43
N LYS A 50 -4.86 -0.68 -17.17
CA LYS A 50 -5.48 0.42 -17.96
C LYS A 50 -6.45 -0.13 -19.02
N ARG A 51 -6.08 -1.19 -19.72
CA ARG A 51 -6.96 -1.86 -20.71
C ARG A 51 -8.20 -2.48 -20.05
N TYR A 52 -8.04 -3.02 -18.84
CA TYR A 52 -9.16 -3.54 -18.06
C TYR A 52 -10.22 -2.45 -17.81
N PHE A 53 -9.83 -1.26 -17.32
CA PHE A 53 -10.75 -0.13 -17.15
C PHE A 53 -11.44 0.25 -18.47
N LEU A 54 -10.65 0.48 -19.52
CA LEU A 54 -11.18 0.85 -20.84
C LEU A 54 -12.13 -0.21 -21.41
N GLY A 55 -11.87 -1.48 -21.15
CA GLY A 55 -12.73 -2.59 -21.58
C GLY A 55 -14.12 -2.58 -20.94
N TYR A 56 -14.27 -1.95 -19.79
CA TYR A 56 -15.55 -1.74 -19.10
C TYR A 56 -16.13 -0.33 -19.32
N GLY A 57 -15.50 0.49 -20.17
CA GLY A 57 -15.94 1.87 -20.47
C GLY A 57 -15.63 2.87 -19.37
N GLU A 58 -14.76 2.50 -18.41
CA GLU A 58 -14.38 3.39 -17.30
C GLU A 58 -13.10 4.17 -17.61
N PRO A 59 -13.01 5.43 -17.16
CA PRO A 59 -11.83 6.26 -17.37
C PRO A 59 -10.67 5.79 -16.47
N VAL A 60 -9.46 5.73 -17.01
CA VAL A 60 -8.24 5.39 -16.24
C VAL A 60 -7.76 6.51 -15.31
N TYR A 61 -8.33 7.71 -15.42
CA TYR A 61 -7.95 8.93 -14.70
C TYR A 61 -8.95 9.35 -13.61
N ASP A 62 -9.80 8.46 -13.15
CA ASP A 62 -10.85 8.81 -12.16
C ASP A 62 -10.30 9.02 -10.73
N ASN A 63 -9.07 8.60 -10.48
CA ASN A 63 -8.31 8.99 -9.31
C ASN A 63 -7.74 10.42 -9.48
N PRO A 64 -7.63 11.23 -8.42
CA PRO A 64 -8.02 10.99 -7.03
C PRO A 64 -9.52 11.13 -6.78
N SER A 65 -10.03 10.40 -5.77
CA SER A 65 -11.43 10.48 -5.35
C SER A 65 -11.78 11.89 -4.83
N PRO A 66 -13.08 12.26 -4.79
CA PRO A 66 -13.49 13.56 -4.24
C PRO A 66 -12.88 13.87 -2.88
N GLY A 67 -12.80 12.87 -2.02
CA GLY A 67 -12.21 13.04 -0.69
C GLY A 67 -10.70 13.24 -0.66
N ASN A 68 -9.96 12.76 -1.64
CA ASN A 68 -8.55 13.10 -1.79
C ASN A 68 -8.38 14.54 -2.26
N LYS A 69 -9.25 15.01 -3.18
CA LYS A 69 -9.27 16.40 -3.68
C LYS A 69 -9.56 17.39 -2.55
N ASP A 70 -10.52 17.10 -1.68
CA ASP A 70 -10.81 17.88 -0.48
C ASP A 70 -9.60 17.96 0.47
N GLY A 71 -8.78 16.93 0.50
CA GLY A 71 -7.54 16.85 1.28
C GLY A 71 -6.31 17.47 0.61
N GLY A 72 -6.46 18.09 -0.58
CA GLY A 72 -5.38 18.78 -1.29
C GLY A 72 -4.63 17.95 -2.32
N ILE A 73 -4.98 16.67 -2.52
CA ILE A 73 -4.42 15.83 -3.60
C ILE A 73 -5.34 16.00 -4.81
N THR A 74 -4.91 16.81 -5.77
CA THR A 74 -5.78 17.30 -6.86
C THR A 74 -5.54 16.62 -8.19
N THR A 75 -4.38 16.03 -8.41
CA THR A 75 -4.00 15.37 -9.66
C THR A 75 -3.74 13.88 -9.48
N LEU A 76 -3.84 13.13 -10.58
CA LEU A 76 -3.49 11.72 -10.62
C LEU A 76 -2.01 11.52 -10.26
N GLU A 77 -1.15 12.37 -10.80
CA GLU A 77 0.30 12.30 -10.61
C GLU A 77 0.68 12.55 -9.15
N ASP A 78 0.08 13.52 -8.47
CA ASP A 78 0.32 13.79 -7.05
C ASP A 78 -0.02 12.59 -6.19
N LYS A 79 -1.18 11.96 -6.45
CA LYS A 79 -1.60 10.76 -5.74
C LYS A 79 -0.65 9.59 -6.01
N SER A 80 -0.34 9.34 -7.28
CA SER A 80 0.50 8.23 -7.70
C SER A 80 1.94 8.37 -7.21
N LEU A 81 2.48 9.59 -7.18
CA LEU A 81 3.78 9.86 -6.59
C LEU A 81 3.80 9.48 -5.11
N GLY A 82 2.79 9.90 -4.34
CA GLY A 82 2.64 9.53 -2.93
C GLY A 82 2.54 8.02 -2.71
N CYS A 83 1.81 7.32 -3.60
CA CYS A 83 1.65 5.87 -3.53
C CYS A 83 2.94 5.11 -3.86
N THR A 84 3.63 5.49 -4.93
CA THR A 84 4.89 4.83 -5.33
C THR A 84 6.02 5.07 -4.33
N GLN A 85 6.01 6.21 -3.62
CA GLN A 85 6.97 6.50 -2.55
C GLN A 85 6.84 5.58 -1.33
N LYS A 86 5.69 4.93 -1.11
CA LYS A 86 5.53 3.91 -0.06
C LYS A 86 6.50 2.75 -0.24
N ALA A 87 6.85 2.42 -1.46
CA ALA A 87 7.79 1.36 -1.81
C ALA A 87 9.28 1.70 -1.55
N GLY A 88 9.59 2.90 -1.07
CA GLY A 88 10.98 3.32 -0.82
C GLY A 88 11.79 3.49 -2.09
N THR A 89 13.08 3.13 -2.03
CA THR A 89 14.06 3.28 -3.11
C THR A 89 14.63 1.96 -3.63
N ALA A 90 14.25 0.84 -3.03
CA ALA A 90 14.73 -0.48 -3.40
C ALA A 90 14.35 -0.88 -4.85
N LYS A 91 15.13 -1.78 -5.44
CA LYS A 91 14.80 -2.37 -6.75
C LYS A 91 13.53 -3.18 -6.67
N VAL A 92 12.71 -3.12 -7.72
CA VAL A 92 11.60 -4.05 -7.93
C VAL A 92 12.18 -5.36 -8.44
N VAL A 93 11.98 -6.45 -7.71
CA VAL A 93 12.56 -7.78 -8.01
C VAL A 93 11.55 -8.73 -8.65
N ASP A 94 10.25 -8.45 -8.50
CA ASP A 94 9.18 -9.32 -9.02
C ASP A 94 7.88 -8.55 -9.27
N VAL A 95 7.05 -9.08 -10.16
CA VAL A 95 5.68 -8.63 -10.43
C VAL A 95 4.75 -9.84 -10.32
N LEU A 96 3.81 -9.76 -9.39
CA LEU A 96 2.91 -10.84 -9.04
C LEU A 96 1.52 -10.58 -9.65
N LYS A 97 0.91 -11.63 -10.18
CA LYS A 97 -0.49 -11.59 -10.60
C LYS A 97 -1.42 -11.64 -9.37
N TYR A 98 -2.67 -11.23 -9.55
CA TYR A 98 -3.69 -11.36 -8.50
C TYR A 98 -3.78 -12.81 -7.99
N GLY A 99 -3.59 -12.99 -6.68
CA GLY A 99 -3.61 -14.31 -6.04
C GLY A 99 -2.28 -15.09 -6.08
N ASP A 100 -1.24 -14.55 -6.72
CA ASP A 100 0.10 -15.14 -6.66
C ASP A 100 0.72 -14.94 -5.27
N LYS A 101 1.67 -15.82 -4.95
CA LYS A 101 2.45 -15.76 -3.72
C LYS A 101 3.83 -15.16 -3.93
N ILE A 102 4.36 -14.50 -2.91
CA ILE A 102 5.73 -13.98 -2.89
C ILE A 102 6.71 -15.14 -3.08
N LYS A 103 7.64 -15.00 -4.04
CA LYS A 103 8.67 -16.00 -4.35
C LYS A 103 10.08 -15.45 -4.21
N LYS A 104 10.25 -14.14 -4.39
CA LYS A 104 11.55 -13.46 -4.34
C LYS A 104 11.63 -12.54 -3.14
N GLN A 105 12.80 -12.43 -2.56
CA GLN A 105 13.09 -11.49 -1.49
C GLN A 105 13.33 -10.10 -2.06
N GLY A 106 12.75 -9.07 -1.45
CA GLY A 106 12.87 -7.68 -1.86
C GLY A 106 11.52 -7.01 -2.08
N LEU A 107 11.47 -6.02 -2.97
CA LEU A 107 10.23 -5.32 -3.32
C LEU A 107 9.55 -6.01 -4.49
N SER A 108 8.32 -6.47 -4.29
CA SER A 108 7.45 -6.98 -5.36
C SER A 108 6.27 -6.01 -5.59
N LEU A 109 5.79 -5.97 -6.82
CA LEU A 109 4.50 -5.35 -7.16
C LEU A 109 3.45 -6.44 -7.29
N LEU A 110 2.24 -6.20 -6.79
CA LEU A 110 1.13 -7.16 -6.84
C LEU A 110 -0.05 -6.55 -7.59
N GLU A 111 -0.49 -7.26 -8.63
CA GLU A 111 -1.70 -6.90 -9.38
C GLU A 111 -2.92 -6.86 -8.44
N GLY A 112 -3.64 -5.74 -8.43
CA GLY A 112 -4.84 -5.59 -7.63
C GLY A 112 -5.51 -4.22 -7.81
N PRO A 113 -6.83 -4.14 -7.52
CA PRO A 113 -7.58 -2.89 -7.63
C PRO A 113 -7.25 -1.91 -6.51
N GLY A 114 -7.75 -0.67 -6.63
CA GLY A 114 -7.63 0.38 -5.63
C GLY A 114 -8.62 0.28 -4.45
N ASN A 115 -9.37 -0.81 -4.32
CA ASN A 115 -10.28 -1.02 -3.20
C ASN A 115 -9.52 -1.51 -1.97
N ASP A 116 -9.55 -0.75 -0.89
CA ASP A 116 -8.79 -0.96 0.36
C ASP A 116 -8.88 -2.40 0.88
N LEU A 117 -10.10 -2.95 1.01
CA LEU A 117 -10.30 -4.27 1.60
C LEU A 117 -9.88 -5.40 0.65
N VAL A 118 -10.15 -5.23 -0.65
CA VAL A 118 -9.70 -6.19 -1.67
C VAL A 118 -8.18 -6.21 -1.74
N ALA A 119 -7.54 -5.04 -1.72
CA ALA A 119 -6.09 -4.91 -1.71
C ALA A 119 -5.45 -5.56 -0.47
N ALA A 120 -6.00 -5.31 0.72
CA ALA A 120 -5.53 -5.92 1.96
C ALA A 120 -5.71 -7.45 1.95
N SER A 121 -6.83 -7.96 1.45
CA SER A 121 -7.07 -9.41 1.31
C SER A 121 -6.12 -10.05 0.31
N ASN A 122 -5.82 -9.36 -0.80
CA ASN A 122 -4.88 -9.83 -1.82
C ASN A 122 -3.43 -9.87 -1.29
N LEU A 123 -2.99 -8.85 -0.55
CA LEU A 123 -1.69 -8.87 0.14
C LEU A 123 -1.57 -10.05 1.10
N ALA A 124 -2.60 -10.30 1.90
CA ALA A 124 -2.62 -11.43 2.81
C ALA A 124 -2.60 -12.79 2.07
N SER A 125 -3.31 -12.90 0.92
CA SER A 125 -3.27 -14.10 0.08
C SER A 125 -1.91 -14.32 -0.59
N ALA A 126 -1.14 -13.26 -0.82
CA ALA A 126 0.23 -13.31 -1.34
C ALA A 126 1.29 -13.70 -0.29
N ASP A 127 0.86 -14.15 0.89
CA ASP A 127 1.69 -14.52 2.04
C ASP A 127 2.33 -13.33 2.78
N CYS A 128 1.77 -12.11 2.68
CA CYS A 128 2.14 -11.02 3.56
C CYS A 128 1.63 -11.31 4.99
N GLN A 129 2.54 -11.29 5.97
CA GLN A 129 2.20 -11.56 7.38
C GLN A 129 1.65 -10.33 8.11
N LEU A 130 1.83 -9.13 7.56
CA LEU A 130 1.39 -7.85 8.10
C LEU A 130 1.01 -6.92 6.96
N VAL A 131 -0.14 -6.27 7.06
CA VAL A 131 -0.56 -5.20 6.16
C VAL A 131 -0.36 -3.85 6.83
N LEU A 132 0.34 -2.93 6.17
CA LEU A 132 0.50 -1.55 6.59
C LEU A 132 -0.45 -0.67 5.76
N PHE A 133 -1.49 -0.18 6.37
CA PHE A 133 -2.50 0.63 5.72
C PHE A 133 -2.38 2.10 6.11
N THR A 134 -1.93 2.94 5.17
CA THR A 134 -1.80 4.38 5.41
C THR A 134 -3.10 5.10 5.03
N THR A 135 -3.59 5.97 5.92
CA THR A 135 -4.86 6.66 5.69
C THR A 135 -4.86 8.09 6.23
N GLY A 136 -5.46 9.00 5.47
CA GLY A 136 -5.71 10.39 5.88
C GLY A 136 -7.11 10.60 6.49
N ARG A 137 -8.03 9.64 6.36
CA ARG A 137 -9.42 9.72 6.83
C ARG A 137 -9.79 8.67 7.88
N GLY A 138 -9.12 7.53 7.82
CA GLY A 138 -9.41 6.36 8.64
C GLY A 138 -10.66 5.60 8.19
N THR A 139 -10.53 4.29 8.10
CA THR A 139 -11.60 3.37 7.68
C THR A 139 -11.63 2.17 8.61
N PRO A 140 -12.82 1.74 9.08
CA PRO A 140 -12.97 0.71 10.10
C PRO A 140 -13.01 -0.69 9.47
N PHE A 141 -11.89 -1.15 8.88
CA PHE A 141 -11.76 -2.53 8.41
C PHE A 141 -10.41 -3.11 8.84
N GLY A 142 -10.31 -4.42 8.93
CA GLY A 142 -9.09 -5.19 9.03
C GLY A 142 -9.14 -6.40 8.11
N SER A 143 -8.01 -6.90 7.67
CA SER A 143 -7.93 -8.17 6.94
C SER A 143 -7.74 -9.34 7.91
N TYR A 144 -7.62 -10.54 7.38
CA TYR A 144 -7.39 -11.77 8.18
C TYR A 144 -5.92 -11.96 8.63
N VAL A 145 -5.05 -11.02 8.31
CA VAL A 145 -3.72 -10.87 8.94
C VAL A 145 -3.68 -9.54 9.69
N PRO A 146 -2.78 -9.36 10.68
CA PRO A 146 -2.62 -8.08 11.34
C PRO A 146 -2.56 -6.93 10.36
N THR A 147 -3.47 -5.96 10.50
CA THR A 147 -3.60 -4.82 9.59
C THR A 147 -3.39 -3.53 10.39
N MET A 148 -2.17 -3.01 10.35
CA MET A 148 -1.78 -1.80 11.07
C MET A 148 -2.26 -0.54 10.35
N LYS A 149 -3.10 0.26 11.01
CA LYS A 149 -3.55 1.56 10.49
C LYS A 149 -2.57 2.67 10.87
N VAL A 150 -2.01 3.30 9.84
CA VAL A 150 -1.05 4.40 9.97
C VAL A 150 -1.72 5.70 9.57
N ALA A 151 -1.98 6.57 10.56
CA ALA A 151 -2.52 7.90 10.30
C ALA A 151 -1.47 8.78 9.63
N THR A 152 -1.82 9.42 8.51
CA THR A 152 -0.91 10.30 7.78
C THR A 152 -0.86 11.73 8.33
N ASN A 153 -1.74 12.06 9.28
CA ASN A 153 -1.79 13.37 9.94
C ASN A 153 -2.23 13.25 11.40
N ASN A 154 -1.89 14.28 12.20
CA ASN A 154 -2.20 14.31 13.63
C ASN A 154 -3.70 14.42 13.90
N GLU A 155 -4.45 15.09 13.03
CA GLU A 155 -5.90 15.29 13.22
C GLU A 155 -6.64 13.96 13.24
N ILE A 156 -6.42 13.12 12.21
CA ILE A 156 -7.08 11.83 12.12
C ILE A 156 -6.64 10.89 13.24
N PHE A 157 -5.35 10.92 13.61
CA PHE A 157 -4.87 10.12 14.73
C PHE A 157 -5.58 10.49 16.03
N ASN A 158 -5.67 11.77 16.35
CA ASN A 158 -6.32 12.25 17.59
C ASN A 158 -7.83 11.98 17.58
N LYS A 159 -8.49 12.11 16.43
CA LYS A 159 -9.94 11.92 16.29
C LYS A 159 -10.34 10.43 16.31
N LYS A 160 -9.49 9.54 15.82
CA LYS A 160 -9.81 8.11 15.62
C LYS A 160 -8.77 7.18 16.26
N GLN A 161 -8.30 7.49 17.47
CA GLN A 161 -7.28 6.70 18.19
C GLN A 161 -7.65 5.22 18.33
N HIS A 162 -8.94 4.91 18.41
CA HIS A 162 -9.46 3.55 18.52
C HIS A 162 -9.34 2.73 17.22
N TRP A 163 -8.93 3.37 16.12
CA TRP A 163 -8.68 2.69 14.83
C TRP A 163 -7.24 2.81 14.35
N MET A 164 -6.45 3.72 14.95
CA MET A 164 -5.10 4.04 14.46
C MET A 164 -4.04 3.43 15.37
N ASP A 165 -3.11 2.69 14.79
CA ASP A 165 -2.00 2.05 15.49
C ASP A 165 -0.78 2.96 15.62
N PHE A 166 -0.58 3.84 14.61
CA PHE A 166 0.59 4.71 14.56
C PHE A 166 0.28 6.08 13.94
N ASN A 167 0.93 7.12 14.46
CA ASN A 167 0.81 8.49 13.97
C ASN A 167 2.03 8.88 13.14
N ALA A 168 1.96 8.77 11.81
CA ALA A 168 3.00 9.26 10.91
C ALA A 168 2.94 10.78 10.67
N GLY A 169 1.86 11.48 11.09
CA GLY A 169 1.79 12.95 11.07
C GLY A 169 2.90 13.64 11.89
N ARG A 170 3.48 12.91 12.84
CA ARG A 170 4.65 13.34 13.63
C ARG A 170 5.88 13.68 12.76
N LEU A 171 5.98 13.13 11.55
CA LEU A 171 7.06 13.45 10.60
C LEU A 171 7.13 14.93 10.20
N LEU A 172 6.06 15.70 10.41
CA LEU A 172 6.04 17.13 10.12
C LEU A 172 6.71 17.97 11.21
N THR A 173 6.87 17.44 12.41
CA THR A 173 7.32 18.21 13.59
C THR A 173 8.44 17.56 14.39
N GLU A 174 8.69 16.26 14.18
CA GLU A 174 9.71 15.48 14.90
C GLU A 174 10.82 15.01 13.96
N ASP A 175 11.95 14.60 14.54
CA ASP A 175 13.03 13.98 13.76
C ASP A 175 12.56 12.70 13.08
N LYS A 176 12.79 12.63 11.77
CA LYS A 176 12.30 11.53 10.92
C LYS A 176 12.90 10.18 11.30
N HIS A 177 14.13 10.13 11.79
CA HIS A 177 14.78 8.88 12.18
C HIS A 177 14.18 8.37 13.49
N LYS A 178 13.93 9.27 14.46
CA LYS A 178 13.23 8.91 15.68
C LYS A 178 11.83 8.35 15.39
N VAL A 179 11.07 9.01 14.50
CA VAL A 179 9.73 8.52 14.13
C VAL A 179 9.81 7.16 13.40
N LEU A 180 10.87 6.93 12.61
CA LEU A 180 11.10 5.63 11.99
C LEU A 180 11.42 4.56 13.04
N ASP A 181 12.28 4.85 14.01
CA ASP A 181 12.63 3.90 15.06
C ASP A 181 11.38 3.51 15.88
N ASP A 182 10.59 4.51 16.31
CA ASP A 182 9.32 4.28 17.01
C ASP A 182 8.34 3.41 16.15
N PHE A 183 8.35 3.60 14.81
CA PHE A 183 7.52 2.81 13.90
C PHE A 183 8.02 1.37 13.77
N ILE A 184 9.33 1.17 13.71
CA ILE A 184 9.96 -0.16 13.70
C ILE A 184 9.62 -0.89 15.00
N ASP A 185 9.77 -0.24 16.14
CA ASP A 185 9.45 -0.82 17.46
C ASP A 185 7.98 -1.27 17.52
N LYS A 186 7.05 -0.44 17.01
CA LYS A 186 5.64 -0.81 16.94
C LYS A 186 5.39 -2.02 16.05
N ILE A 187 6.06 -2.10 14.90
CA ILE A 187 5.95 -3.27 14.01
C ILE A 187 6.50 -4.53 14.66
N ILE A 188 7.63 -4.42 15.35
CA ILE A 188 8.21 -5.55 16.10
C ILE A 188 7.24 -6.01 17.20
N ALA A 189 6.60 -5.09 17.92
CA ALA A 189 5.62 -5.42 18.95
C ALA A 189 4.43 -6.18 18.35
N VAL A 190 3.86 -5.70 17.24
CA VAL A 190 2.76 -6.40 16.55
C VAL A 190 3.22 -7.77 16.04
N ALA A 191 4.38 -7.86 15.42
CA ALA A 191 4.94 -9.13 14.97
C ALA A 191 5.25 -10.11 16.13
N SER A 192 5.38 -9.59 17.34
CA SER A 192 5.61 -10.36 18.58
C SER A 192 4.31 -10.69 19.34
N GLY A 193 3.15 -10.32 18.80
CA GLY A 193 1.84 -10.69 19.35
C GLY A 193 1.06 -9.55 20.02
N GLU A 194 1.52 -8.29 19.93
CA GLU A 194 0.68 -7.15 20.30
C GLU A 194 -0.46 -7.01 19.26
N GLU A 195 -1.70 -6.95 19.74
CA GLU A 195 -2.85 -6.80 18.87
C GLU A 195 -2.89 -5.39 18.23
N THR A 196 -3.22 -5.34 16.95
CA THR A 196 -3.56 -4.08 16.27
C THR A 196 -4.93 -3.58 16.72
N ARG A 197 -5.22 -2.29 16.50
CA ARG A 197 -6.56 -1.73 16.78
C ARG A 197 -7.66 -2.44 16.01
N ASN A 198 -7.36 -2.98 14.84
CA ASN A 198 -8.33 -3.76 14.08
C ASN A 198 -8.64 -5.10 14.76
N GLU A 199 -7.64 -5.77 15.34
CA GLU A 199 -7.82 -7.01 16.08
C GLU A 199 -8.56 -6.75 17.40
N GLU A 200 -8.21 -5.70 18.15
CA GLU A 200 -8.93 -5.28 19.37
C GLU A 200 -10.42 -4.99 19.11
N ASN A 201 -10.76 -4.48 17.91
CA ASN A 201 -12.13 -4.20 17.50
C ASN A 201 -12.81 -5.37 16.76
N ASP A 202 -12.13 -6.51 16.65
CA ASP A 202 -12.59 -7.70 15.91
C ASP A 202 -12.96 -7.44 14.44
N PHE A 203 -12.21 -6.55 13.78
CA PHE A 203 -12.34 -6.28 12.34
C PHE A 203 -11.49 -7.29 11.56
N ARG A 204 -12.15 -8.25 10.90
CA ARG A 204 -11.50 -9.36 10.15
C ARG A 204 -12.31 -9.69 8.92
N GLU A 205 -12.26 -8.79 7.95
CA GLU A 205 -13.01 -8.92 6.72
C GLU A 205 -12.18 -9.54 5.61
N ILE A 206 -12.85 -10.18 4.67
CA ILE A 206 -12.29 -10.70 3.43
C ILE A 206 -13.11 -10.16 2.26
N ALA A 207 -12.43 -9.60 1.27
CA ALA A 207 -13.04 -9.25 -0.01
C ALA A 207 -12.19 -9.78 -1.16
N ILE A 208 -12.86 -10.31 -2.18
CA ILE A 208 -12.22 -10.91 -3.35
C ILE A 208 -12.52 -10.02 -4.57
N PHE A 209 -11.49 -9.77 -5.37
CA PHE A 209 -11.64 -9.03 -6.61
C PHE A 209 -12.59 -9.75 -7.56
N LYS A 210 -13.64 -9.06 -7.97
CA LYS A 210 -14.62 -9.58 -8.92
C LYS A 210 -14.40 -8.93 -10.28
N ASN A 211 -14.24 -9.74 -11.30
CA ASN A 211 -14.11 -9.26 -12.67
C ASN A 211 -15.32 -8.38 -13.07
N GLY A 212 -15.07 -7.25 -13.69
CA GLY A 212 -16.06 -6.22 -14.02
C GLY A 212 -16.24 -5.12 -12.99
N VAL A 213 -15.55 -5.20 -11.84
CA VAL A 213 -15.50 -4.12 -10.85
C VAL A 213 -14.28 -3.25 -11.11
N THR A 214 -14.47 -1.94 -11.20
CA THR A 214 -13.44 -0.95 -11.58
C THR A 214 -13.15 0.07 -10.46
N LEU A 215 -13.57 -0.22 -9.26
CA LEU A 215 -13.34 0.62 -8.07
C LEU A 215 -12.13 0.14 -7.28
#